data_1444555bd7f37dea256343b0877fcf2c
#
_entry.id   1444555bd7f37dea256343b0877fcf2c
#
_cell.length_a   1.000
_cell.length_b   1.000
_cell.length_c   1.000
_cell.angle_alpha   90.00
_cell.angle_beta   90.00
_cell.angle_gamma   90.00
#
_symmetry.space_group_name_H-M   'P 1'
#
loop_
_entity.id
_entity.type
_entity.pdbx_description
1 polymer ?
#
loop_
_entity_poly.entity_id
_entity_poly.type
_entity_poly.pdbx_seq_one_letter_code
_entity_poly.pdbx_strand_id
1 'polypeptide(L)'
;MPRIPKLLIAMAGLPGSGKSTLARRLGELLPAVVLDKDIIRAALFPAREIDYSIRQDDFCVAIMLQTATYLMDKGQTVILDGRTFTLKYQVDRLVRFSRAAGAMLEIIECVCPDEAAQQRLSGDDVLGLHIAANRDFGLYQKIKSQAVPIQVPHLQVDTSRPFDECTAACMEYLRLRH
;
A
#
# COMPACT_ATOMS: atom_id res chain seq x y z
N MET A 1 -15.44 -22.39 -17.72
CA MET A 1 -15.31 -20.93 -17.82
C MET A 1 -13.85 -20.56 -17.59
N PRO A 2 -13.23 -19.69 -18.41
CA PRO A 2 -11.88 -19.22 -18.14
C PRO A 2 -11.88 -18.56 -16.75
N ARG A 3 -10.92 -18.97 -15.89
CA ARG A 3 -10.74 -18.36 -14.58
C ARG A 3 -10.24 -16.94 -14.79
N ILE A 4 -10.99 -15.94 -14.30
CA ILE A 4 -10.50 -14.56 -14.26
C ILE A 4 -9.21 -14.58 -13.44
N PRO A 5 -8.08 -14.07 -13.96
CA PRO A 5 -6.83 -14.07 -13.21
C PRO A 5 -7.00 -13.25 -11.92
N LYS A 6 -6.61 -13.82 -10.79
CA LYS A 6 -6.61 -13.12 -9.51
C LYS A 6 -5.51 -12.08 -9.53
N LEU A 7 -5.83 -10.82 -9.27
CA LEU A 7 -4.88 -9.71 -9.24
C LEU A 7 -4.81 -9.09 -7.84
N LEU A 8 -3.60 -9.05 -7.29
CA LEU A 8 -3.25 -8.40 -6.05
C LEU A 8 -2.27 -7.26 -6.35
N ILE A 9 -2.65 -6.04 -6.01
CA ILE A 9 -1.80 -4.85 -6.15
C ILE A 9 -1.37 -4.42 -4.76
N ALA A 10 -0.08 -4.21 -4.52
CA ALA A 10 0.45 -3.71 -3.26
C ALA A 10 1.06 -2.32 -3.46
N MET A 11 0.55 -1.34 -2.72
CA MET A 11 1.10 0.02 -2.70
C MET A 11 2.25 0.08 -1.70
N ALA A 12 3.45 0.35 -2.18
CA ALA A 12 4.67 0.46 -1.39
C ALA A 12 5.17 1.92 -1.35
N GLY A 13 6.06 2.23 -0.40
CA GLY A 13 6.71 3.54 -0.25
C GLY A 13 6.61 4.11 1.15
N LEU A 14 7.38 5.13 1.44
CA LEU A 14 7.51 5.78 2.75
C LEU A 14 6.23 6.53 3.17
N PRO A 15 6.06 6.88 4.45
CA PRO A 15 5.00 7.80 4.88
C PRO A 15 5.07 9.12 4.08
N GLY A 16 3.92 9.72 3.73
CA GLY A 16 3.88 10.94 2.93
C GLY A 16 4.18 10.78 1.43
N SER A 17 4.46 9.55 0.96
CA SER A 17 4.76 9.30 -0.47
C SER A 17 3.53 9.29 -1.39
N GLY A 18 2.33 9.55 -0.91
CA GLY A 18 1.12 9.62 -1.75
C GLY A 18 0.44 8.28 -2.08
N LYS A 19 0.87 7.16 -1.47
CA LYS A 19 0.31 5.81 -1.69
C LYS A 19 -1.22 5.77 -1.62
N SER A 20 -1.79 6.23 -0.53
CA SER A 20 -3.23 6.10 -0.25
C SER A 20 -4.08 6.94 -1.22
N THR A 21 -3.57 8.08 -1.66
CA THR A 21 -4.23 8.91 -2.68
C THR A 21 -4.28 8.18 -4.02
N LEU A 22 -3.14 7.59 -4.41
CA LEU A 22 -3.05 6.82 -5.65
C LEU A 22 -3.83 5.51 -5.57
N ALA A 23 -3.79 4.80 -4.42
CA ALA A 23 -4.57 3.56 -4.18
C ALA A 23 -6.06 3.78 -4.38
N ARG A 24 -6.62 4.85 -3.80
CA ARG A 24 -8.03 5.21 -3.97
C ARG A 24 -8.40 5.46 -5.42
N ARG A 25 -7.56 6.23 -6.12
CA ARG A 25 -7.78 6.52 -7.55
C ARG A 25 -7.74 5.27 -8.41
N LEU A 26 -6.78 4.38 -8.18
CA LEU A 26 -6.69 3.10 -8.88
C LEU A 26 -7.91 2.21 -8.56
N GLY A 27 -8.39 2.20 -7.31
CA GLY A 27 -9.58 1.47 -6.90
C GLY A 27 -10.84 1.91 -7.65
N GLU A 28 -10.96 3.21 -7.96
CA GLU A 28 -12.06 3.75 -8.76
C GLU A 28 -11.97 3.33 -10.24
N LEU A 29 -10.75 3.39 -10.80
CA LEU A 29 -10.51 3.12 -12.22
C LEU A 29 -10.51 1.63 -12.58
N LEU A 30 -10.10 0.76 -11.65
CA LEU A 30 -9.91 -0.68 -11.86
C LEU A 30 -11.04 -1.53 -11.27
N PRO A 31 -12.21 -1.09 -10.96
CA PRO A 31 -13.21 -1.68 -10.07
C PRO A 31 -12.58 -2.65 -9.04
N ALA A 32 -11.61 -2.15 -8.27
CA ALA A 32 -10.85 -2.93 -7.30
C ALA A 32 -11.25 -2.58 -5.86
N VAL A 33 -11.14 -3.56 -4.96
CA VAL A 33 -11.36 -3.33 -3.52
C VAL A 33 -10.05 -2.88 -2.89
N VAL A 34 -10.05 -1.69 -2.30
CA VAL A 34 -8.90 -1.17 -1.54
C VAL A 34 -9.02 -1.61 -0.10
N LEU A 35 -8.03 -2.36 0.38
CA LEU A 35 -7.87 -2.73 1.78
C LEU A 35 -6.80 -1.85 2.41
N ASP A 36 -7.22 -0.92 3.25
CA ASP A 36 -6.35 0.01 3.98
C ASP A 36 -6.04 -0.53 5.38
N LYS A 37 -4.76 -0.72 5.67
CA LYS A 37 -4.28 -1.25 6.95
C LYS A 37 -4.70 -0.39 8.14
N ASP A 38 -4.69 0.92 7.99
CA ASP A 38 -4.96 1.84 9.09
C ASP A 38 -6.48 1.91 9.39
N ILE A 39 -7.32 1.81 8.37
CA ILE A 39 -8.77 1.62 8.54
C ILE A 39 -9.06 0.29 9.25
N ILE A 40 -8.42 -0.79 8.80
CA ILE A 40 -8.59 -2.12 9.41
C ILE A 40 -8.13 -2.11 10.86
N ARG A 41 -6.98 -1.49 11.16
CA ARG A 41 -6.50 -1.34 12.54
C ARG A 41 -7.52 -0.61 13.41
N ALA A 42 -8.03 0.53 12.96
CA ALA A 42 -9.02 1.29 13.69
C ALA A 42 -10.34 0.54 13.92
N ALA A 43 -10.71 -0.35 13.00
CA ALA A 43 -11.90 -1.19 13.15
C ALA A 43 -11.70 -2.37 14.11
N LEU A 44 -10.47 -2.91 14.21
CA LEU A 44 -10.16 -4.08 15.03
C LEU A 44 -9.80 -3.74 16.48
N PHE A 45 -9.18 -2.58 16.72
CA PHE A 45 -8.64 -2.21 18.02
C PHE A 45 -9.27 -0.93 18.55
N PRO A 46 -9.70 -0.91 19.83
CA PRO A 46 -10.05 0.36 20.48
C PRO A 46 -8.81 1.27 20.53
N ALA A 47 -9.00 2.59 20.49
CA ALA A 47 -7.92 3.57 20.38
C ALA A 47 -6.79 3.37 21.43
N ARG A 48 -7.13 2.99 22.66
CA ARG A 48 -6.16 2.74 23.75
C ARG A 48 -5.26 1.52 23.51
N GLU A 49 -5.64 0.60 22.61
CA GLU A 49 -4.90 -0.63 22.28
C GLU A 49 -4.09 -0.48 20.98
N ILE A 50 -4.15 0.67 20.32
CA ILE A 50 -3.38 0.94 19.10
C ILE A 50 -1.97 1.36 19.51
N ASP A 51 -0.97 0.53 19.20
CA ASP A 51 0.43 0.74 19.55
C ASP A 51 1.35 1.02 18.35
N TYR A 52 0.84 0.87 17.12
CA TYR A 52 1.58 1.03 15.86
C TYR A 52 2.86 0.19 15.77
N SER A 53 2.97 -0.88 16.56
CA SER A 53 4.11 -1.78 16.51
C SER A 53 4.15 -2.57 15.18
N ILE A 54 5.34 -3.07 14.84
CA ILE A 54 5.51 -4.00 13.72
C ILE A 54 4.62 -5.24 13.91
N ARG A 55 4.46 -5.71 15.16
CA ARG A 55 3.60 -6.85 15.48
C ARG A 55 2.14 -6.57 15.17
N GLN A 56 1.63 -5.41 15.57
CA GLN A 56 0.25 -5.01 15.28
C GLN A 56 0.06 -4.75 13.78
N ASP A 57 1.03 -4.15 13.11
CA ASP A 57 1.05 -4.00 11.66
C ASP A 57 0.97 -5.35 10.94
N ASP A 58 1.79 -6.32 11.36
CA ASP A 58 1.81 -7.65 10.75
C ASP A 58 0.52 -8.42 10.97
N PHE A 59 -0.13 -8.21 12.12
CA PHE A 59 -1.46 -8.75 12.40
C PHE A 59 -2.52 -8.17 11.45
N CYS A 60 -2.58 -6.84 11.32
CA CYS A 60 -3.50 -6.19 10.39
C CYS A 60 -3.28 -6.66 8.95
N VAL A 61 -2.03 -6.76 8.51
CA VAL A 61 -1.69 -7.29 7.18
C VAL A 61 -2.13 -8.74 7.02
N ALA A 62 -2.07 -9.58 8.08
CA ALA A 62 -2.59 -10.94 8.00
C ALA A 62 -4.09 -10.97 7.72
N ILE A 63 -4.87 -10.11 8.40
CA ILE A 63 -6.31 -9.96 8.15
C ILE A 63 -6.58 -9.46 6.72
N MET A 64 -5.80 -8.45 6.25
CA MET A 64 -5.90 -7.97 4.87
C MET A 64 -5.70 -9.10 3.86
N LEU A 65 -4.69 -9.95 4.04
CA LEU A 65 -4.39 -11.04 3.13
C LEU A 65 -5.49 -12.13 3.14
N GLN A 66 -6.06 -12.44 4.31
CA GLN A 66 -7.21 -13.35 4.40
C GLN A 66 -8.42 -12.77 3.66
N THR A 67 -8.72 -11.49 3.88
CA THR A 67 -9.80 -10.76 3.17
C THR A 67 -9.55 -10.72 1.67
N ALA A 68 -8.29 -10.47 1.26
CA ALA A 68 -7.90 -10.47 -0.15
C ALA A 68 -8.14 -11.83 -0.82
N THR A 69 -7.84 -12.95 -0.12
CA THR A 69 -8.14 -14.28 -0.63
C THR A 69 -9.64 -14.43 -0.94
N TYR A 70 -10.48 -14.09 0.03
CA TYR A 70 -11.93 -14.17 -0.13
C TYR A 70 -12.46 -13.33 -1.30
N LEU A 71 -11.94 -12.11 -1.44
CA LEU A 71 -12.36 -11.20 -2.52
C LEU A 71 -11.88 -11.69 -3.89
N MET A 72 -10.61 -12.12 -3.99
CA MET A 72 -10.04 -12.64 -5.23
C MET A 72 -10.70 -13.96 -5.67
N ASP A 73 -11.16 -14.79 -4.74
CA ASP A 73 -11.94 -16.00 -5.05
C ASP A 73 -13.30 -15.68 -5.66
N LYS A 74 -13.80 -14.47 -5.44
CA LYS A 74 -15.01 -13.90 -6.09
C LYS A 74 -14.72 -13.12 -7.38
N GLY A 75 -13.47 -13.14 -7.86
CA GLY A 75 -13.06 -12.45 -9.08
C GLY A 75 -12.80 -10.96 -8.91
N GLN A 76 -12.65 -10.47 -7.66
CA GLN A 76 -12.31 -9.06 -7.42
C GLN A 76 -10.81 -8.83 -7.51
N THR A 77 -10.40 -7.72 -8.10
CA THR A 77 -9.06 -7.17 -7.94
C THR A 77 -8.93 -6.55 -6.55
N VAL A 78 -7.79 -6.75 -5.89
CA VAL A 78 -7.54 -6.21 -4.55
C VAL A 78 -6.30 -5.32 -4.55
N ILE A 79 -6.41 -4.15 -3.93
CA ILE A 79 -5.32 -3.22 -3.68
C ILE A 79 -5.04 -3.19 -2.17
N LEU A 80 -3.80 -3.50 -1.78
CA LEU A 80 -3.33 -3.39 -0.40
C LEU A 80 -2.68 -2.02 -0.19
N ASP A 81 -3.16 -1.25 0.76
CA ASP A 81 -2.62 0.06 1.15
C ASP A 81 -2.26 0.13 2.64
N GLY A 82 -1.53 1.16 3.03
CA GLY A 82 -1.18 1.47 4.43
C GLY A 82 0.08 0.78 4.95
N ARG A 83 0.76 -0.08 4.17
CA ARG A 83 2.07 -0.64 4.53
C ARG A 83 3.17 -0.05 3.65
N THR A 84 4.35 0.18 4.24
CA THR A 84 5.48 0.77 3.50
C THR A 84 6.21 -0.24 2.60
N PHE A 85 6.21 -1.53 2.95
CA PHE A 85 6.96 -2.60 2.28
C PHE A 85 8.46 -2.31 2.13
N THR A 86 9.03 -1.62 3.12
CA THR A 86 10.44 -1.21 3.16
C THR A 86 11.38 -2.28 3.74
N LEU A 87 10.85 -3.38 4.26
CA LEU A 87 11.65 -4.47 4.81
C LEU A 87 11.50 -5.72 3.93
N LYS A 88 12.62 -6.41 3.70
CA LYS A 88 12.65 -7.59 2.82
C LYS A 88 11.57 -8.63 3.14
N TYR A 89 11.40 -8.98 4.42
CA TYR A 89 10.43 -10.01 4.82
C TYR A 89 8.98 -9.64 4.47
N GLN A 90 8.66 -8.34 4.41
CA GLN A 90 7.34 -7.84 4.06
C GLN A 90 7.01 -8.15 2.60
N VAL A 91 7.96 -7.88 1.70
CA VAL A 91 7.85 -8.21 0.28
C VAL A 91 7.85 -9.72 0.06
N ASP A 92 8.75 -10.46 0.72
CA ASP A 92 8.80 -11.92 0.66
C ASP A 92 7.48 -12.56 1.09
N ARG A 93 6.80 -11.98 2.09
CA ARG A 93 5.48 -12.42 2.53
C ARG A 93 4.42 -12.24 1.44
N LEU A 94 4.41 -11.10 0.75
CA LEU A 94 3.49 -10.87 -0.37
C LEU A 94 3.74 -11.87 -1.51
N VAL A 95 5.00 -12.10 -1.87
CA VAL A 95 5.37 -13.05 -2.94
C VAL A 95 4.95 -14.46 -2.59
N ARG A 96 5.19 -14.91 -1.35
CA ARG A 96 4.73 -16.24 -0.91
C ARG A 96 3.21 -16.35 -0.90
N PHE A 97 2.53 -15.33 -0.40
CA PHE A 97 1.08 -15.28 -0.36
C PHE A 97 0.47 -15.34 -1.78
N SER A 98 0.94 -14.51 -2.70
CA SER A 98 0.41 -14.45 -4.07
C SER A 98 0.58 -15.78 -4.79
N ARG A 99 1.73 -16.44 -4.64
CA ARG A 99 1.99 -17.77 -5.19
C ARG A 99 1.02 -18.81 -4.63
N ALA A 100 0.84 -18.83 -3.32
CA ALA A 100 -0.07 -19.77 -2.65
C ALA A 100 -1.54 -19.55 -3.05
N ALA A 101 -1.95 -18.29 -3.25
CA ALA A 101 -3.29 -17.92 -3.69
C ALA A 101 -3.52 -18.12 -5.21
N GLY A 102 -2.47 -18.40 -5.99
CA GLY A 102 -2.52 -18.42 -7.44
C GLY A 102 -2.90 -17.05 -8.03
N ALA A 103 -2.41 -15.98 -7.38
CA ALA A 103 -2.67 -14.59 -7.77
C ALA A 103 -1.44 -13.97 -8.43
N MET A 104 -1.66 -13.11 -9.41
CA MET A 104 -0.64 -12.21 -9.93
C MET A 104 -0.43 -11.09 -8.93
N LEU A 105 0.84 -10.80 -8.60
CA LEU A 105 1.24 -9.74 -7.68
C LEU A 105 1.88 -8.62 -8.48
N GLU A 106 1.31 -7.41 -8.38
CA GLU A 106 1.92 -6.19 -8.86
C GLU A 106 2.25 -5.27 -7.67
N ILE A 107 3.46 -4.74 -7.64
CA ILE A 107 3.87 -3.78 -6.60
C ILE A 107 4.06 -2.43 -7.27
N ILE A 108 3.46 -1.39 -6.69
CA ILE A 108 3.62 0.00 -7.10
C ILE A 108 4.29 0.75 -5.94
N GLU A 109 5.55 1.13 -6.14
CA GLU A 109 6.31 1.89 -5.17
C GLU A 109 6.16 3.39 -5.45
N CYS A 110 5.54 4.10 -4.52
CA CYS A 110 5.42 5.55 -4.55
C CYS A 110 6.64 6.18 -3.90
N VAL A 111 7.34 7.02 -4.64
CA VAL A 111 8.49 7.79 -4.17
C VAL A 111 8.22 9.29 -4.33
N CYS A 112 8.91 10.12 -3.55
CA CYS A 112 8.96 11.56 -3.72
C CYS A 112 10.20 12.12 -3.01
N PRO A 113 10.61 13.38 -3.31
CA PRO A 113 11.63 14.08 -2.54
C PRO A 113 11.26 14.21 -1.06
N ASP A 114 12.27 14.25 -0.18
CA ASP A 114 12.07 14.34 1.28
C ASP A 114 11.26 15.57 1.68
N GLU A 115 11.50 16.70 1.02
CA GLU A 115 10.80 17.95 1.24
C GLU A 115 9.30 17.82 0.94
N ALA A 116 8.95 17.11 -0.13
CA ALA A 116 7.55 16.87 -0.48
C ALA A 116 6.87 15.95 0.54
N ALA A 117 7.56 14.91 1.01
CA ALA A 117 7.06 14.04 2.07
C ALA A 117 6.85 14.82 3.38
N GLN A 118 7.82 15.66 3.76
CA GLN A 118 7.75 16.49 4.96
C GLN A 118 6.56 17.46 4.92
N GLN A 119 6.37 18.16 3.81
CA GLN A 119 5.25 19.09 3.63
C GLN A 119 3.90 18.37 3.75
N ARG A 120 3.76 17.20 3.14
CA ARG A 120 2.52 16.40 3.19
C ARG A 120 2.23 15.91 4.61
N LEU A 121 3.23 15.38 5.31
CA LEU A 121 3.08 14.90 6.68
C LEU A 121 2.70 16.04 7.64
N SER A 122 3.35 17.21 7.52
CA SER A 122 3.00 18.40 8.33
C SER A 122 1.59 18.92 8.03
N GLY A 123 1.14 18.84 6.78
CA GLY A 123 -0.21 19.23 6.38
C GLY A 123 -1.28 18.28 6.92
N ASP A 124 -1.02 16.98 6.91
CA ASP A 124 -1.93 15.95 7.45
C ASP A 124 -2.12 16.11 8.97
N ASP A 125 -1.05 16.43 9.71
CA ASP A 125 -1.09 16.67 11.16
C ASP A 125 -1.96 17.88 11.50
N VAL A 126 -1.82 18.98 10.77
CA VAL A 126 -2.57 20.23 11.01
C VAL A 126 -4.06 20.06 10.75
N LEU A 127 -4.42 19.23 9.76
CA LEU A 127 -5.81 19.05 9.34
C LEU A 127 -6.49 17.85 10.01
N GLY A 128 -5.76 17.03 10.79
CA GLY A 128 -6.28 15.80 11.40
C GLY A 128 -6.85 14.79 10.38
N LEU A 129 -6.33 14.83 9.14
CA LEU A 129 -6.90 14.10 8.02
C LEU A 129 -6.49 12.63 7.95
N HIS A 130 -5.53 12.20 8.80
CA HIS A 130 -5.06 10.82 8.77
C HIS A 130 -5.53 10.01 9.97
N ILE A 131 -6.01 8.78 9.70
CA ILE A 131 -6.47 7.83 10.73
C ILE A 131 -5.33 7.40 11.65
N ALA A 132 -4.08 7.32 11.16
CA ALA A 132 -2.90 6.98 11.96
C ALA A 132 -2.29 8.24 12.60
N ALA A 133 -2.35 8.32 13.92
CA ALA A 133 -1.94 9.49 14.71
C ALA A 133 -0.41 9.65 14.87
N ASN A 134 0.42 8.68 14.42
CA ASN A 134 1.87 8.68 14.65
C ASN A 134 2.70 8.99 13.39
N ARG A 135 2.14 9.67 12.41
CA ARG A 135 2.81 9.95 11.12
C ARG A 135 3.46 11.32 11.15
N ASP A 136 4.67 11.39 11.69
CA ASP A 136 5.52 12.57 11.65
C ASP A 136 6.77 12.35 10.76
N PHE A 137 7.53 13.42 10.55
CA PHE A 137 8.76 13.35 9.75
C PHE A 137 9.88 12.58 10.46
N GLY A 138 9.87 12.48 11.79
CA GLY A 138 10.79 11.65 12.56
C GLY A 138 10.58 10.16 12.28
N LEU A 139 9.32 9.71 12.23
CA LEU A 139 8.99 8.35 11.82
C LEU A 139 9.40 8.08 10.37
N TYR A 140 9.17 9.05 9.46
CA TYR A 140 9.63 8.97 8.07
C TYR A 140 11.13 8.70 7.98
N GLN A 141 11.96 9.50 8.68
CA GLN A 141 13.41 9.36 8.68
C GLN A 141 13.86 8.00 9.26
N LYS A 142 13.23 7.56 10.33
CA LYS A 142 13.49 6.27 10.96
C LYS A 142 13.19 5.11 9.98
N ILE A 143 12.05 5.11 9.33
CA ILE A 143 11.69 4.07 8.36
C ILE A 143 12.64 4.12 7.16
N LYS A 144 12.94 5.31 6.64
CA LYS A 144 13.84 5.50 5.51
C LYS A 144 15.25 4.95 5.79
N SER A 145 15.78 5.19 7.00
CA SER A 145 17.12 4.70 7.39
C SER A 145 17.22 3.16 7.44
N GLN A 146 16.11 2.47 7.61
CA GLN A 146 16.01 1.00 7.68
C GLN A 146 15.50 0.37 6.38
N ALA A 147 15.09 1.20 5.42
CA ALA A 147 14.50 0.72 4.19
C ALA A 147 15.53 0.01 3.30
N VAL A 148 15.11 -1.10 2.73
CA VAL A 148 15.86 -1.82 1.71
C VAL A 148 15.12 -1.74 0.37
N PRO A 149 15.83 -1.65 -0.76
CA PRO A 149 15.19 -1.64 -2.07
C PRO A 149 14.34 -2.90 -2.30
N ILE A 150 13.22 -2.74 -2.97
CA ILE A 150 12.38 -3.85 -3.41
C ILE A 150 13.12 -4.66 -4.47
N GLN A 151 13.35 -5.95 -4.21
CA GLN A 151 14.20 -6.82 -5.05
C GLN A 151 13.42 -7.60 -6.12
N VAL A 152 12.09 -7.43 -6.20
CA VAL A 152 11.22 -8.05 -7.21
C VAL A 152 10.79 -7.00 -8.23
N PRO A 153 10.38 -7.42 -9.46
CA PRO A 153 9.85 -6.49 -10.44
C PRO A 153 8.70 -5.67 -9.86
N HIS A 154 8.76 -4.36 -10.00
CA HIS A 154 7.74 -3.42 -9.53
C HIS A 154 7.77 -2.14 -10.39
N LEU A 155 6.70 -1.36 -10.33
CA LEU A 155 6.65 -0.01 -10.88
C LEU A 155 7.08 0.98 -9.79
N GLN A 156 8.01 1.88 -10.10
CA GLN A 156 8.31 3.03 -9.26
C GLN A 156 7.65 4.28 -9.84
N VAL A 157 6.89 5.00 -9.03
CA VAL A 157 6.16 6.22 -9.42
C VAL A 157 6.61 7.40 -8.57
N ASP A 158 7.16 8.42 -9.21
CA ASP A 158 7.47 9.68 -8.55
C ASP A 158 6.19 10.52 -8.41
N THR A 159 5.65 10.55 -7.20
CA THR A 159 4.41 11.26 -6.87
C THR A 159 4.58 12.76 -6.65
N SER A 160 5.78 13.31 -6.86
CA SER A 160 5.98 14.77 -6.98
C SER A 160 5.53 15.30 -8.34
N ARG A 161 5.37 14.43 -9.33
CA ARG A 161 4.82 14.72 -10.65
C ARG A 161 3.29 14.94 -10.60
N PRO A 162 2.68 15.52 -11.65
CA PRO A 162 1.25 15.67 -11.72
C PRO A 162 0.49 14.38 -11.48
N PHE A 163 -0.58 14.44 -10.69
CA PHE A 163 -1.34 13.26 -10.23
C PHE A 163 -1.88 12.42 -11.40
N ASP A 164 -2.35 13.08 -12.46
CA ASP A 164 -2.86 12.36 -13.65
C ASP A 164 -1.75 11.60 -14.39
N GLU A 165 -0.52 12.12 -14.43
CA GLU A 165 0.62 11.40 -15.00
C GLU A 165 0.97 10.17 -14.16
N CYS A 166 0.99 10.29 -12.83
CA CYS A 166 1.21 9.16 -11.93
C CYS A 166 0.14 8.08 -12.12
N THR A 167 -1.11 8.50 -12.21
CA THR A 167 -2.25 7.60 -12.44
C THR A 167 -2.15 6.90 -13.80
N ALA A 168 -1.83 7.65 -14.86
CA ALA A 168 -1.67 7.10 -16.22
C ALA A 168 -0.53 6.07 -16.28
N ALA A 169 0.61 6.34 -15.65
CA ALA A 169 1.74 5.41 -15.58
C ALA A 169 1.36 4.09 -14.89
N CYS A 170 0.60 4.16 -13.78
CA CYS A 170 0.11 2.96 -13.10
C CYS A 170 -0.85 2.16 -13.98
N MET A 171 -1.81 2.83 -14.63
CA MET A 171 -2.79 2.17 -15.50
C MET A 171 -2.13 1.52 -16.71
N GLU A 172 -1.14 2.17 -17.32
CA GLU A 172 -0.37 1.60 -18.42
C GLU A 172 0.42 0.36 -17.98
N TYR A 173 1.14 0.46 -16.85
CA TYR A 173 1.88 -0.66 -16.28
C TYR A 173 0.99 -1.88 -16.03
N LEU A 174 -0.16 -1.67 -15.39
CA LEU A 174 -1.09 -2.76 -15.08
C LEU A 174 -1.68 -3.37 -16.35
N ARG A 175 -2.03 -2.56 -17.37
CA ARG A 175 -2.59 -3.04 -18.65
C ARG A 175 -1.59 -3.84 -19.46
N LEU A 176 -0.30 -3.51 -19.45
CA LEU A 176 0.74 -4.23 -20.18
C LEU A 176 1.07 -5.60 -19.57
N ARG A 177 0.65 -5.85 -18.34
CA ARG A 177 0.92 -7.10 -17.61
C ARG A 177 -0.29 -8.02 -17.49
N HIS A 178 -1.44 -7.56 -17.92
CA HIS A 178 -2.74 -8.26 -17.85
C HIS A 178 -3.56 -8.04 -19.12
#